data_5234c6da0f1f08fce821a9f7ede07b23
#
_entry.id   5234c6da0f1f08fce821a9f7ede07b23
#
_cell.length_a   1.000
_cell.length_b   1.000
_cell.length_c   1.000
_cell.angle_alpha   90.00
_cell.angle_beta   90.00
_cell.angle_gamma   90.00
#
_symmetry.space_group_name_H-M   'P 1'
#
loop_
_entity.id
_entity.type
_entity.pdbx_description
1 polymer ?
#
loop_
_entity_poly.entity_id
_entity_poly.type
_entity_poly.pdbx_seq_one_letter_code
_entity_poly.pdbx_strand_id
1 'polypeptide(L)'
;MSTVVKDTHHEEHPSGIMRWITTTNHKDIGTLYLWFAMIMFFIGGLMALVIRSELFQPGLQFVDPQFFNSMTTMHALVMIFGVVMPAFTGLANWMIPIMIGGPDMALPRMNNYSFWIMPFAFSMLLSTLFMDGGAPAGGWTLYPPLSLQTGDAFPFLIFAIHFMGLSSIMGAINIVATILNMR
;
A
#
# COMPACT_ATOMS: atom_id res chain seq x y z
N MET A 1 31.10 -20.56 46.03
CA MET A 1 31.63 -19.95 44.77
C MET A 1 30.73 -20.42 43.65
N SER A 2 29.62 -19.68 43.40
CA SER A 2 28.63 -20.06 42.40
C SER A 2 28.99 -19.38 41.08
N THR A 3 29.34 -20.17 40.09
CA THR A 3 29.57 -19.72 38.71
C THR A 3 28.24 -19.35 38.10
N VAL A 4 28.01 -18.04 37.95
CA VAL A 4 26.93 -17.52 37.17
C VAL A 4 27.24 -17.82 35.69
N VAL A 5 26.59 -18.83 35.12
CA VAL A 5 26.61 -19.08 33.69
C VAL A 5 25.79 -17.96 33.05
N LYS A 6 26.48 -17.05 32.39
CA LYS A 6 25.91 -15.99 31.60
C LYS A 6 25.48 -16.62 30.27
N ASP A 7 24.23 -17.08 30.19
CA ASP A 7 23.61 -17.47 28.92
C ASP A 7 23.52 -16.23 28.05
N THR A 8 24.52 -16.00 27.22
CA THR A 8 24.47 -15.04 26.12
C THR A 8 23.81 -15.72 24.93
N HIS A 9 22.50 -15.87 24.97
CA HIS A 9 21.74 -16.05 23.76
C HIS A 9 21.79 -14.72 22.97
N HIS A 10 22.84 -14.59 22.15
CA HIS A 10 22.81 -13.65 21.05
C HIS A 10 21.71 -14.13 20.09
N GLU A 11 20.51 -13.55 20.21
CA GLU A 11 19.54 -13.64 19.13
C GLU A 11 20.23 -13.03 17.90
N GLU A 12 20.62 -13.89 16.95
CA GLU A 12 21.15 -13.46 15.67
C GLU A 12 20.01 -12.71 14.95
N HIS A 13 20.06 -11.38 14.99
CA HIS A 13 19.14 -10.56 14.24
C HIS A 13 19.32 -10.85 12.74
N PRO A 14 18.26 -11.20 12.01
CA PRO A 14 18.36 -11.48 10.59
C PRO A 14 19.02 -10.31 9.86
N SER A 15 20.00 -10.62 9.01
CA SER A 15 20.76 -9.64 8.23
C SER A 15 20.21 -9.52 6.80
N GLY A 16 20.50 -8.40 6.12
CA GLY A 16 20.13 -8.20 4.72
C GLY A 16 18.61 -8.08 4.50
N ILE A 17 18.12 -8.67 3.40
CA ILE A 17 16.71 -8.58 2.99
C ILE A 17 15.77 -9.23 4.00
N MET A 18 16.19 -10.33 4.64
CA MET A 18 15.37 -11.02 5.65
C MET A 18 15.02 -10.12 6.83
N ARG A 19 15.92 -9.21 7.21
CA ARG A 19 15.63 -8.21 8.23
C ARG A 19 14.36 -7.40 7.89
N TRP A 20 14.24 -6.94 6.65
CA TRP A 20 13.10 -6.11 6.21
C TRP A 20 11.80 -6.91 6.07
N ILE A 21 11.90 -8.19 5.68
CA ILE A 21 10.71 -9.05 5.53
C ILE A 21 10.13 -9.43 6.89
N THR A 22 10.99 -9.71 7.88
CA THR A 22 10.55 -10.24 9.18
C THR A 22 10.55 -9.20 10.30
N THR A 23 10.89 -7.95 10.00
CA THR A 23 10.95 -6.89 11.01
C THR A 23 9.63 -6.70 11.73
N THR A 24 9.70 -6.52 13.04
CA THR A 24 8.56 -6.14 13.88
C THR A 24 8.68 -4.70 14.39
N ASN A 25 9.80 -4.04 14.11
CA ASN A 25 10.07 -2.68 14.56
C ASN A 25 9.19 -1.67 13.82
N HIS A 26 8.49 -0.81 14.55
CA HIS A 26 7.57 0.18 14.00
C HIS A 26 8.24 1.17 13.04
N LYS A 27 9.53 1.52 13.26
CA LYS A 27 10.27 2.44 12.39
C LYS A 27 10.62 1.82 11.06
N ASP A 28 11.06 0.55 11.08
CA ASP A 28 11.36 -0.19 9.85
C ASP A 28 10.09 -0.36 9.02
N ILE A 29 8.98 -0.78 9.64
CA ILE A 29 7.69 -0.95 8.96
C ILE A 29 7.17 0.40 8.44
N GLY A 30 7.25 1.47 9.24
CA GLY A 30 6.90 2.81 8.81
C GLY A 30 7.73 3.26 7.60
N THR A 31 9.03 2.96 7.59
CA THR A 31 9.92 3.24 6.46
C THR A 31 9.53 2.46 5.22
N LEU A 32 9.16 1.18 5.36
CA LEU A 32 8.65 0.36 4.25
C LEU A 32 7.37 0.95 3.63
N TYR A 33 6.43 1.41 4.46
CA TYR A 33 5.22 2.10 3.99
C TYR A 33 5.55 3.39 3.24
N LEU A 34 6.50 4.20 3.73
CA LEU A 34 6.90 5.45 3.07
C LEU A 34 7.59 5.19 1.73
N TRP A 35 8.48 4.20 1.65
CA TRP A 35 9.10 3.81 0.38
C TRP A 35 8.08 3.27 -0.61
N PHE A 36 7.14 2.44 -0.15
CA PHE A 36 6.06 1.96 -0.99
C PHE A 36 5.22 3.12 -1.53
N ALA A 37 4.81 4.05 -0.67
CA ALA A 37 4.06 5.25 -1.08
C ALA A 37 4.84 6.09 -2.09
N MET A 38 6.15 6.24 -1.92
CA MET A 38 7.01 6.97 -2.86
C MET A 38 7.05 6.30 -4.23
N ILE A 39 7.18 4.98 -4.30
CA ILE A 39 7.16 4.21 -5.56
C ILE A 39 5.80 4.39 -6.25
N MET A 40 4.70 4.25 -5.50
CA MET A 40 3.35 4.42 -6.03
C MET A 40 3.09 5.87 -6.48
N PHE A 41 3.67 6.86 -5.81
CA PHE A 41 3.61 8.26 -6.22
C PHE A 41 4.19 8.47 -7.63
N PHE A 42 5.34 7.87 -7.94
CA PHE A 42 5.90 7.96 -9.28
C PHE A 42 5.05 7.21 -10.31
N ILE A 43 4.56 6.02 -9.99
CA ILE A 43 3.68 5.25 -10.89
C ILE A 43 2.39 6.03 -11.17
N GLY A 44 1.69 6.48 -10.13
CA GLY A 44 0.47 7.27 -10.28
C GLY A 44 0.73 8.63 -10.95
N GLY A 45 1.86 9.27 -10.67
CA GLY A 45 2.31 10.51 -11.31
C GLY A 45 2.53 10.35 -12.83
N LEU A 46 3.14 9.25 -13.26
CA LEU A 46 3.29 8.94 -14.69
C LEU A 46 1.92 8.75 -15.37
N MET A 47 0.97 8.09 -14.71
CA MET A 47 -0.40 7.99 -15.21
C MET A 47 -1.07 9.37 -15.34
N ALA A 48 -0.86 10.27 -14.39
CA ALA A 48 -1.34 11.65 -14.46
C ALA A 48 -0.72 12.42 -15.64
N LEU A 49 0.56 12.20 -15.93
CA LEU A 49 1.22 12.80 -17.08
C LEU A 49 0.61 12.33 -18.40
N VAL A 50 0.26 11.05 -18.53
CA VAL A 50 -0.47 10.52 -19.70
C VAL A 50 -1.81 11.23 -19.85
N ILE A 51 -2.59 11.31 -18.78
CA ILE A 51 -3.90 12.00 -18.79
C ILE A 51 -3.71 13.47 -19.19
N ARG A 52 -2.73 14.16 -18.61
CA ARG A 52 -2.50 15.58 -18.90
C ARG A 52 -1.99 15.83 -20.32
N SER A 53 -1.16 14.93 -20.82
CA SER A 53 -0.66 15.04 -22.20
C SER A 53 -1.78 14.89 -23.23
N GLU A 54 -2.71 13.95 -23.01
CA GLU A 54 -3.85 13.76 -23.87
C GLU A 54 -4.80 14.98 -23.89
N LEU A 55 -4.96 15.63 -22.74
CA LEU A 55 -5.80 16.81 -22.58
C LEU A 55 -5.10 18.14 -22.92
N PHE A 56 -3.93 18.09 -23.55
CA PHE A 56 -3.19 19.32 -23.90
C PHE A 56 -3.86 20.09 -25.05
N GLN A 57 -4.49 19.37 -25.98
CA GLN A 57 -5.26 19.92 -27.09
C GLN A 57 -6.63 19.20 -27.22
N PRO A 58 -7.65 19.86 -27.79
CA PRO A 58 -8.93 19.20 -28.05
C PRO A 58 -8.81 18.05 -29.04
N GLY A 59 -9.61 16.99 -28.83
CA GLY A 59 -9.63 15.78 -29.65
C GLY A 59 -8.68 14.69 -29.15
N LEU A 60 -8.59 13.60 -29.89
CA LEU A 60 -7.68 12.48 -29.59
C LEU A 60 -6.26 12.82 -30.06
N GLN A 61 -5.28 12.70 -29.16
CA GLN A 61 -3.89 13.09 -29.43
C GLN A 61 -2.96 11.87 -29.48
N PHE A 62 -2.81 11.16 -28.35
CA PHE A 62 -1.78 10.14 -28.17
C PHE A 62 -2.34 8.77 -27.82
N VAL A 63 -3.51 8.72 -27.16
CA VAL A 63 -4.06 7.47 -26.60
C VAL A 63 -5.51 7.27 -27.04
N ASP A 64 -5.93 6.02 -27.15
CA ASP A 64 -7.35 5.73 -27.41
C ASP A 64 -8.22 6.01 -26.18
N PRO A 65 -9.55 6.22 -26.36
CA PRO A 65 -10.45 6.58 -25.26
C PRO A 65 -10.53 5.52 -24.16
N GLN A 66 -10.43 4.22 -24.50
CA GLN A 66 -10.48 3.15 -23.53
C GLN A 66 -9.24 3.17 -22.63
N PHE A 67 -8.06 3.33 -23.23
CA PHE A 67 -6.81 3.46 -22.48
C PHE A 67 -6.81 4.72 -21.60
N PHE A 68 -7.32 5.86 -22.11
CA PHE A 68 -7.46 7.09 -21.32
C PHE A 68 -8.33 6.88 -20.08
N ASN A 69 -9.49 6.24 -20.22
CA ASN A 69 -10.40 5.93 -19.12
C ASN A 69 -9.76 4.97 -18.10
N SER A 70 -8.99 3.98 -18.59
CA SER A 70 -8.23 3.08 -17.73
C SER A 70 -7.15 3.83 -16.95
N MET A 71 -6.40 4.74 -17.59
CA MET A 71 -5.40 5.57 -16.91
C MET A 71 -6.02 6.46 -15.85
N THR A 72 -7.19 7.05 -16.12
CA THR A 72 -7.92 7.87 -15.15
C THR A 72 -8.35 7.06 -13.93
N THR A 73 -8.89 5.87 -14.13
CA THR A 73 -9.30 4.95 -13.07
C THR A 73 -8.11 4.49 -12.23
N MET A 74 -7.05 4.02 -12.90
CA MET A 74 -5.86 3.50 -12.26
C MET A 74 -5.08 4.59 -11.53
N HIS A 75 -4.95 5.78 -12.12
CA HIS A 75 -4.34 6.93 -11.43
C HIS A 75 -5.02 7.21 -10.10
N ALA A 76 -6.35 7.30 -10.09
CA ALA A 76 -7.09 7.59 -8.87
C ALA A 76 -6.90 6.49 -7.80
N LEU A 77 -7.00 5.22 -8.18
CA LEU A 77 -6.80 4.09 -7.27
C LEU A 77 -5.37 4.04 -6.71
N VAL A 78 -4.37 4.23 -7.56
CA VAL A 78 -2.96 4.23 -7.14
C VAL A 78 -2.67 5.40 -6.22
N MET A 79 -3.15 6.60 -6.51
CA MET A 79 -2.88 7.78 -5.68
C MET A 79 -3.59 7.72 -4.33
N ILE A 80 -4.86 7.29 -4.29
CA ILE A 80 -5.61 7.24 -3.03
C ILE A 80 -5.11 6.09 -2.15
N PHE A 81 -5.08 4.87 -2.68
CA PHE A 81 -4.80 3.67 -1.89
C PHE A 81 -3.32 3.31 -1.83
N GLY A 82 -2.52 3.70 -2.83
CA GLY A 82 -1.09 3.40 -2.89
C GLY A 82 -0.19 4.52 -2.37
N VAL A 83 -0.66 5.77 -2.40
CA VAL A 83 0.14 6.91 -1.92
C VAL A 83 -0.40 7.44 -0.61
N VAL A 84 -1.61 7.99 -0.62
CA VAL A 84 -2.14 8.72 0.54
C VAL A 84 -2.27 7.80 1.76
N MET A 85 -2.95 6.67 1.63
CA MET A 85 -3.16 5.76 2.75
C MET A 85 -1.85 5.18 3.30
N PRO A 86 -0.94 4.61 2.50
CA PRO A 86 0.33 4.10 3.01
C PRO A 86 1.24 5.19 3.57
N ALA A 87 1.26 6.39 3.01
CA ALA A 87 2.05 7.49 3.54
C ALA A 87 1.61 7.88 4.95
N PHE A 88 0.31 8.05 5.19
CA PHE A 88 -0.22 8.34 6.52
C PHE A 88 -0.02 7.18 7.49
N THR A 89 -0.20 5.93 7.05
CA THR A 89 0.09 4.76 7.88
C THR A 89 1.57 4.67 8.23
N GLY A 90 2.46 4.96 7.29
CA GLY A 90 3.91 5.01 7.51
C GLY A 90 4.31 6.08 8.51
N LEU A 91 3.78 7.30 8.38
CA LEU A 91 4.00 8.37 9.34
C LEU A 91 3.45 8.02 10.72
N ALA A 92 2.25 7.45 10.79
CA ALA A 92 1.64 7.03 12.06
C ALA A 92 2.50 5.97 12.77
N ASN A 93 2.99 4.95 12.03
CA ASN A 93 3.92 3.95 12.58
C ASN A 93 5.21 4.57 13.10
N TRP A 94 5.76 5.55 12.40
CA TRP A 94 6.97 6.25 12.82
C TRP A 94 6.76 7.11 14.06
N MET A 95 5.68 7.89 14.09
CA MET A 95 5.51 8.99 15.04
C MET A 95 4.74 8.59 16.30
N ILE A 96 3.68 7.77 16.20
CA ILE A 96 2.77 7.52 17.33
C ILE A 96 3.49 6.89 18.53
N PRO A 97 4.29 5.82 18.40
CA PRO A 97 5.00 5.28 19.56
C PRO A 97 5.93 6.30 20.22
N ILE A 98 6.62 7.11 19.41
CA ILE A 98 7.52 8.16 19.93
C ILE A 98 6.72 9.23 20.68
N MET A 99 5.59 9.67 20.12
CA MET A 99 4.76 10.75 20.71
C MET A 99 4.12 10.35 22.03
N ILE A 100 3.76 9.07 22.20
CA ILE A 100 3.16 8.56 23.45
C ILE A 100 4.19 8.00 24.43
N GLY A 101 5.48 7.94 24.06
CA GLY A 101 6.55 7.35 24.87
C GLY A 101 6.54 5.82 24.91
N GLY A 102 5.84 5.17 23.97
CA GLY A 102 5.80 3.71 23.85
C GLY A 102 7.06 3.14 23.18
N PRO A 103 7.49 1.92 23.56
CA PRO A 103 8.68 1.30 22.98
C PRO A 103 8.46 0.80 21.55
N ASP A 104 7.25 0.39 21.19
CA ASP A 104 6.84 -0.12 19.88
C ASP A 104 5.32 -0.03 19.71
N MET A 105 4.79 -0.55 18.60
CA MET A 105 3.35 -0.74 18.39
C MET A 105 2.83 -1.91 19.24
N ALA A 106 1.54 -1.86 19.62
CA ALA A 106 0.92 -2.89 20.46
C ALA A 106 0.89 -4.29 19.82
N LEU A 107 0.77 -4.37 18.49
CA LEU A 107 0.67 -5.61 17.73
C LEU A 107 1.71 -5.66 16.60
N PRO A 108 3.02 -5.88 16.93
CA PRO A 108 4.11 -5.71 15.96
C PRO A 108 4.07 -6.69 14.78
N ARG A 109 3.67 -7.95 15.02
CA ARG A 109 3.54 -8.97 13.96
C ARG A 109 2.40 -8.65 12.99
N MET A 110 1.27 -8.19 13.51
CA MET A 110 0.14 -7.76 12.69
C MET A 110 0.51 -6.52 11.86
N ASN A 111 1.33 -5.64 12.41
CA ASN A 111 1.86 -4.48 11.72
C ASN A 111 2.70 -4.85 10.49
N ASN A 112 3.62 -5.80 10.64
CA ASN A 112 4.40 -6.34 9.53
C ASN A 112 3.51 -6.99 8.46
N TYR A 113 2.56 -7.82 8.89
CA TYR A 113 1.65 -8.50 7.97
C TYR A 113 0.75 -7.51 7.21
N SER A 114 0.27 -6.43 7.87
CA SER A 114 -0.51 -5.39 7.21
C SER A 114 0.27 -4.70 6.09
N PHE A 115 1.57 -4.48 6.26
CA PHE A 115 2.40 -3.93 5.20
C PHE A 115 2.50 -4.89 4.01
N TRP A 116 2.85 -6.17 4.23
CA TRP A 116 3.15 -7.09 3.13
C TRP A 116 1.94 -7.45 2.27
N ILE A 117 0.72 -7.29 2.78
CA ILE A 117 -0.51 -7.41 1.97
C ILE A 117 -0.58 -6.29 0.91
N MET A 118 -0.07 -5.08 1.19
CA MET A 118 -0.16 -3.95 0.26
C MET A 118 0.58 -4.17 -1.06
N PRO A 119 1.89 -4.54 -1.10
CA PRO A 119 2.58 -4.86 -2.34
C PRO A 119 1.88 -5.97 -3.13
N PHE A 120 1.34 -7.00 -2.45
CA PHE A 120 0.58 -8.06 -3.10
C PHE A 120 -0.69 -7.51 -3.77
N ALA A 121 -1.49 -6.73 -3.03
CA ALA A 121 -2.71 -6.12 -3.56
C ALA A 121 -2.43 -5.22 -4.77
N PHE A 122 -1.36 -4.41 -4.71
CA PHE A 122 -0.96 -3.54 -5.81
C PHE A 122 -0.38 -4.30 -7.00
N SER A 123 0.29 -5.43 -6.79
CA SER A 123 0.72 -6.29 -7.90
C SER A 123 -0.48 -6.84 -8.67
N MET A 124 -1.55 -7.23 -7.98
CA MET A 124 -2.81 -7.64 -8.61
C MET A 124 -3.46 -6.48 -9.37
N LEU A 125 -3.55 -5.29 -8.77
CA LEU A 125 -4.13 -4.12 -9.42
C LEU A 125 -3.34 -3.73 -10.66
N LEU A 126 -2.02 -3.61 -10.58
CA LEU A 126 -1.17 -3.20 -11.70
C LEU A 126 -1.11 -4.26 -12.80
N SER A 127 -1.26 -5.56 -12.47
CA SER A 127 -1.31 -6.62 -13.49
C SER A 127 -2.48 -6.47 -14.46
N THR A 128 -3.57 -5.78 -14.05
CA THR A 128 -4.71 -5.51 -14.93
C THR A 128 -4.36 -4.66 -16.14
N LEU A 129 -3.29 -3.86 -16.08
CA LEU A 129 -2.79 -3.07 -17.21
C LEU A 129 -2.32 -3.94 -18.39
N PHE A 130 -1.95 -5.20 -18.11
CA PHE A 130 -1.40 -6.14 -19.08
C PHE A 130 -2.39 -7.24 -19.49
N MET A 131 -3.63 -7.17 -18.98
CA MET A 131 -4.68 -8.13 -19.32
C MET A 131 -5.35 -7.79 -20.65
N ASP A 132 -5.92 -8.80 -21.30
CA ASP A 132 -6.75 -8.60 -22.48
C ASP A 132 -7.94 -7.69 -22.16
N GLY A 133 -8.18 -6.68 -22.98
CA GLY A 133 -9.17 -5.64 -22.72
C GLY A 133 -8.68 -4.49 -21.81
N GLY A 134 -7.48 -4.56 -21.27
CA GLY A 134 -6.85 -3.52 -20.46
C GLY A 134 -7.38 -3.42 -19.03
N ALA A 135 -6.88 -2.43 -18.28
CA ALA A 135 -7.33 -2.16 -16.93
C ALA A 135 -8.77 -1.62 -16.88
N PRO A 136 -9.47 -1.77 -15.74
CA PRO A 136 -10.83 -1.26 -15.59
C PRO A 136 -10.94 0.23 -15.88
N ALA A 137 -11.95 0.63 -16.65
CA ALA A 137 -12.14 1.98 -17.16
C ALA A 137 -13.40 2.67 -16.61
N GLY A 138 -14.02 2.11 -15.56
CA GLY A 138 -15.29 2.58 -14.99
C GLY A 138 -15.19 3.69 -13.94
N GLY A 139 -14.00 4.27 -13.74
CA GLY A 139 -13.73 5.20 -12.63
C GLY A 139 -13.48 4.49 -11.30
N TRP A 140 -12.83 5.17 -10.36
CA TRP A 140 -12.46 4.59 -9.05
C TRP A 140 -13.67 4.33 -8.13
N THR A 141 -14.81 4.99 -8.39
CA THR A 141 -16.05 4.83 -7.63
C THR A 141 -16.87 3.61 -8.04
N LEU A 142 -16.56 3.00 -9.19
CA LEU A 142 -17.15 1.75 -9.68
C LEU A 142 -18.68 1.76 -9.76
N TYR A 143 -19.25 2.85 -10.26
CA TYR A 143 -20.72 3.00 -10.38
C TYR A 143 -21.34 2.06 -11.41
N PRO A 144 -22.41 1.31 -11.05
CA PRO A 144 -23.22 0.60 -12.03
C PRO A 144 -24.02 1.58 -12.92
N PRO A 145 -24.31 1.24 -14.17
CA PRO A 145 -23.98 -0.01 -14.88
C PRO A 145 -22.58 -0.03 -15.52
N LEU A 146 -21.82 1.07 -15.48
CA LEU A 146 -20.52 1.19 -16.13
C LEU A 146 -19.50 0.17 -15.59
N SER A 147 -19.51 -0.08 -14.29
CA SER A 147 -18.62 -1.06 -13.65
C SER A 147 -18.83 -2.50 -14.15
N LEU A 148 -20.03 -2.83 -14.65
CA LEU A 148 -20.34 -4.14 -15.23
C LEU A 148 -19.76 -4.33 -16.65
N GLN A 149 -19.25 -3.26 -17.27
CA GLN A 149 -18.67 -3.25 -18.61
C GLN A 149 -17.14 -3.28 -18.62
N THR A 150 -16.51 -3.47 -17.46
CA THR A 150 -15.06 -3.37 -17.30
C THR A 150 -14.28 -4.64 -17.65
N GLY A 151 -14.92 -5.70 -18.12
CA GLY A 151 -14.28 -6.91 -18.60
C GLY A 151 -13.63 -7.77 -17.51
N ASP A 152 -12.73 -8.68 -17.92
CA ASP A 152 -12.12 -9.72 -17.06
C ASP A 152 -11.12 -9.16 -16.02
N ALA A 153 -10.68 -7.92 -16.17
CA ALA A 153 -9.83 -7.25 -15.20
C ALA A 153 -10.58 -6.81 -13.92
N PHE A 154 -11.92 -6.76 -13.95
CA PHE A 154 -12.73 -6.28 -12.84
C PHE A 154 -12.61 -7.12 -11.55
N PRO A 155 -12.65 -8.46 -11.60
CA PRO A 155 -12.41 -9.28 -10.40
C PRO A 155 -11.06 -9.00 -9.72
N PHE A 156 -9.99 -8.81 -10.49
CA PHE A 156 -8.66 -8.49 -9.94
C PHE A 156 -8.65 -7.15 -9.21
N LEU A 157 -9.32 -6.14 -9.77
CA LEU A 157 -9.50 -4.85 -9.11
C LEU A 157 -10.28 -5.00 -7.79
N ILE A 158 -11.37 -5.76 -7.77
CA ILE A 158 -12.18 -5.99 -6.56
C ILE A 158 -11.36 -6.68 -5.49
N PHE A 159 -10.64 -7.76 -5.82
CA PHE A 159 -9.77 -8.45 -4.87
C PHE A 159 -8.65 -7.55 -4.36
N ALA A 160 -8.01 -6.77 -5.23
CA ALA A 160 -6.99 -5.83 -4.84
C ALA A 160 -7.51 -4.82 -3.80
N ILE A 161 -8.67 -4.21 -4.03
CA ILE A 161 -9.29 -3.27 -3.08
C ILE A 161 -9.61 -3.96 -1.75
N HIS A 162 -10.10 -5.19 -1.74
CA HIS A 162 -10.38 -5.95 -0.52
C HIS A 162 -9.10 -6.23 0.28
N PHE A 163 -8.00 -6.62 -0.37
CA PHE A 163 -6.71 -6.78 0.31
C PHE A 163 -6.16 -5.46 0.86
N MET A 164 -6.31 -4.36 0.13
CA MET A 164 -5.95 -3.03 0.63
C MET A 164 -6.79 -2.65 1.86
N GLY A 165 -8.10 -2.93 1.83
CA GLY A 165 -9.00 -2.74 2.96
C GLY A 165 -8.61 -3.56 4.16
N LEU A 166 -8.25 -4.84 3.98
CA LEU A 166 -7.76 -5.72 5.05
C LEU A 166 -6.49 -5.17 5.69
N SER A 167 -5.52 -4.74 4.88
CA SER A 167 -4.30 -4.08 5.35
C SER A 167 -4.64 -2.85 6.21
N SER A 168 -5.53 -1.99 5.72
CA SER A 168 -5.94 -0.76 6.39
C SER A 168 -6.62 -1.03 7.74
N ILE A 169 -7.52 -2.01 7.82
CA ILE A 169 -8.21 -2.40 9.07
C ILE A 169 -7.18 -2.88 10.10
N MET A 170 -6.25 -3.75 9.72
CA MET A 170 -5.21 -4.24 10.63
C MET A 170 -4.33 -3.10 11.15
N GLY A 171 -3.93 -2.17 10.28
CA GLY A 171 -3.17 -0.98 10.65
C GLY A 171 -3.95 -0.08 11.63
N ALA A 172 -5.23 0.16 11.36
CA ALA A 172 -6.10 0.97 12.22
C ALA A 172 -6.28 0.35 13.61
N ILE A 173 -6.56 -0.96 13.70
CA ILE A 173 -6.66 -1.69 14.96
C ILE A 173 -5.37 -1.55 15.76
N ASN A 174 -4.23 -1.72 15.11
CA ASN A 174 -2.93 -1.61 15.77
C ASN A 174 -2.66 -0.20 16.31
N ILE A 175 -2.94 0.84 15.51
CA ILE A 175 -2.79 2.23 15.94
C ILE A 175 -3.67 2.54 17.15
N VAL A 176 -4.96 2.16 17.11
CA VAL A 176 -5.90 2.37 18.23
C VAL A 176 -5.43 1.63 19.48
N ALA A 177 -5.07 0.35 19.36
CA ALA A 177 -4.56 -0.46 20.45
C ALA A 177 -3.28 0.14 21.06
N THR A 178 -2.38 0.66 20.23
CA THR A 178 -1.14 1.30 20.67
C THR A 178 -1.43 2.56 21.50
N ILE A 179 -2.29 3.44 21.00
CA ILE A 179 -2.63 4.69 21.71
C ILE A 179 -3.34 4.42 23.06
N LEU A 180 -4.22 3.44 23.09
CA LEU A 180 -4.99 3.15 24.30
C LEU A 180 -4.20 2.39 25.37
N ASN A 181 -3.29 1.49 24.97
CA ASN A 181 -2.66 0.54 25.91
C ASN A 181 -1.19 0.85 26.21
N MET A 182 -0.52 1.69 25.42
CA MET A 182 0.93 1.87 25.53
C MET A 182 1.36 3.30 25.88
N ARG A 183 0.42 4.17 26.17
CA ARG A 183 0.69 5.54 26.64
C ARG A 183 0.94 5.58 28.16
#